data_ba71b7e26d5e338902e7527b959c7da2
#
_entry.id   ba71b7e26d5e338902e7527b959c7da2
#
_cell.length_a   1.000
_cell.length_b   1.000
_cell.length_c   1.000
_cell.angle_alpha   90.00
_cell.angle_beta   90.00
_cell.angle_gamma   90.00
#
_symmetry.space_group_name_H-M   'P 1'
#
loop_
_entity.id
_entity.type
_entity.pdbx_description
1 polymer ?
#
loop_
_entity_poly.entity_id
_entity_poly.type
_entity_poly.pdbx_seq_one_letter_code
_entity_poly.pdbx_strand_id
1 'polypeptide(L)'
;LKNAVADVKANLDMDMPNMKFTFKENEATVNKLVLGFDGWLAMPTDDIAMDLKWDTKKSDFATLLSLVPAEFASNLNGVDITGKAAFNGYVKGTYNEKQMPGFGVTIDVDNGRFKYPDLPASVDNIFVDCKITSPEGKDMDGMVVDLKRFALSMAGNPVEARMYLTTPISDP
;
A
#
# COMPACT_ATOMS: atom_id res chain seq x y z
N LEU A 1 -4.87 -7.95 -12.00
CA LEU A 1 -5.09 -6.72 -12.79
C LEU A 1 -5.20 -7.10 -14.28
N LYS A 2 -6.43 -7.24 -14.80
CA LYS A 2 -6.62 -7.36 -16.25
C LYS A 2 -6.41 -5.98 -16.88
N ASN A 3 -5.49 -5.89 -17.86
CA ASN A 3 -5.18 -4.67 -18.64
C ASN A 3 -4.54 -3.51 -17.82
N ALA A 4 -3.78 -3.79 -16.76
CA ALA A 4 -2.96 -2.77 -16.14
C ALA A 4 -1.81 -2.39 -17.08
N VAL A 5 -1.64 -1.10 -17.31
CA VAL A 5 -0.48 -0.55 -18.00
C VAL A 5 0.56 -0.18 -16.94
N ALA A 6 1.76 -0.73 -17.06
CA ALA A 6 2.88 -0.40 -16.20
C ALA A 6 4.02 0.19 -17.04
N ASP A 7 4.55 1.32 -16.60
CA ASP A 7 5.76 1.95 -17.11
C ASP A 7 6.77 2.02 -15.96
N VAL A 8 8.01 1.61 -16.18
CA VAL A 8 9.05 1.62 -15.15
C VAL A 8 10.27 2.34 -15.68
N LYS A 9 10.65 3.42 -15.02
CA LYS A 9 11.93 4.10 -15.19
C LYS A 9 12.86 3.62 -14.10
N ALA A 10 13.79 2.72 -14.46
CA ALA A 10 14.70 2.11 -13.50
C ALA A 10 16.13 2.63 -13.69
N ASN A 11 16.72 3.08 -12.59
CA ASN A 11 18.14 3.29 -12.42
C ASN A 11 18.66 2.16 -11.53
N LEU A 12 19.35 1.22 -12.15
CA LEU A 12 19.76 -0.04 -11.54
C LEU A 12 21.28 -0.17 -11.58
N ASP A 13 21.88 -0.30 -10.41
CA ASP A 13 23.28 -0.69 -10.24
C ASP A 13 23.37 -2.18 -9.91
N MET A 14 24.19 -2.92 -10.64
CA MET A 14 24.29 -4.38 -10.53
C MET A 14 25.70 -4.80 -10.11
N ASP A 15 25.82 -5.35 -8.91
CA ASP A 15 27.01 -6.03 -8.42
C ASP A 15 26.83 -7.55 -8.63
N MET A 16 27.26 -8.03 -9.78
CA MET A 16 27.10 -9.43 -10.18
C MET A 16 27.85 -10.42 -9.28
N PRO A 17 29.08 -10.14 -8.81
CA PRO A 17 29.79 -11.02 -7.88
C PRO A 17 29.02 -11.28 -6.58
N ASN A 18 28.30 -10.28 -6.08
CA ASN A 18 27.50 -10.37 -4.86
C ASN A 18 26.01 -10.60 -5.15
N MET A 19 25.62 -10.75 -6.43
CA MET A 19 24.23 -10.86 -6.86
C MET A 19 23.34 -9.76 -6.24
N LYS A 20 23.88 -8.53 -6.15
CA LYS A 20 23.20 -7.39 -5.53
C LYS A 20 22.74 -6.38 -6.57
N PHE A 21 21.48 -6.02 -6.46
CA PHE A 21 20.79 -5.07 -7.33
C PHE A 21 20.35 -3.87 -6.48
N THR A 22 20.89 -2.70 -6.82
CA THR A 22 20.56 -1.46 -6.09
C THR A 22 19.71 -0.55 -6.98
N PHE A 23 18.59 -0.11 -6.45
CA PHE A 23 17.62 0.76 -7.10
C PHE A 23 17.76 2.17 -6.51
N LYS A 24 17.93 3.19 -7.38
CA LYS A 24 18.10 4.58 -6.95
C LYS A 24 17.18 5.49 -7.75
N GLU A 25 16.35 6.24 -7.05
CA GLU A 25 15.45 7.23 -7.67
C GLU A 25 14.59 6.62 -8.79
N ASN A 26 14.05 5.45 -8.53
CA ASN A 26 13.22 4.76 -9.50
C ASN A 26 11.77 5.21 -9.41
N GLU A 27 11.09 5.12 -10.54
CA GLU A 27 9.69 5.45 -10.64
C GLU A 27 8.97 4.38 -11.44
N ALA A 28 7.88 3.86 -10.90
CA ALA A 28 6.96 3.00 -11.60
C ALA A 28 5.60 3.70 -11.71
N THR A 29 5.02 3.68 -12.89
CA THR A 29 3.64 4.14 -13.09
C THR A 29 2.78 2.92 -13.35
N VAL A 30 1.77 2.70 -12.52
CA VAL A 30 0.79 1.64 -12.72
C VAL A 30 -0.57 2.30 -12.93
N ASN A 31 -1.09 2.17 -14.14
CA ASN A 31 -2.25 2.95 -14.63
C ASN A 31 -1.95 4.46 -14.53
N LYS A 32 -2.48 5.14 -13.52
CA LYS A 32 -2.24 6.57 -13.25
C LYS A 32 -1.46 6.81 -11.96
N LEU A 33 -1.18 5.74 -11.18
CA LEU A 33 -0.46 5.86 -9.93
C LEU A 33 1.04 5.88 -10.20
N VAL A 34 1.68 6.93 -9.74
CA VAL A 34 3.15 7.07 -9.75
C VAL A 34 3.68 6.63 -8.40
N LEU A 35 4.55 5.63 -8.42
CA LEU A 35 5.20 5.02 -7.27
C LEU A 35 6.71 5.24 -7.37
N GLY A 36 7.28 6.01 -6.46
CA GLY A 36 8.72 6.07 -6.24
C GLY A 36 9.21 4.82 -5.48
N PHE A 37 10.36 4.26 -5.85
CA PHE A 37 10.95 3.18 -5.09
C PHE A 37 12.48 3.22 -5.14
N ASP A 38 13.07 2.85 -4.00
CA ASP A 38 14.51 2.80 -3.78
C ASP A 38 14.89 1.61 -2.91
N GLY A 39 16.17 1.30 -2.89
CA GLY A 39 16.74 0.30 -2.01
C GLY A 39 17.57 -0.72 -2.73
N TRP A 40 17.64 -1.92 -2.21
CA TRP A 40 18.44 -2.98 -2.78
C TRP A 40 17.87 -4.36 -2.49
N LEU A 41 18.24 -5.31 -3.33
CA LEU A 41 17.96 -6.73 -3.22
C LEU A 41 19.25 -7.50 -3.51
N ALA A 42 19.58 -8.52 -2.71
CA ALA A 42 20.75 -9.37 -2.90
C ALA A 42 20.40 -10.85 -2.72
N MET A 43 20.96 -11.68 -3.61
CA MET A 43 20.74 -13.12 -3.65
C MET A 43 22.08 -13.86 -3.78
N PRO A 44 23.03 -13.66 -2.83
CA PRO A 44 24.35 -14.34 -2.91
C PRO A 44 24.24 -15.85 -2.63
N THR A 45 23.14 -16.29 -2.08
CA THR A 45 22.77 -17.68 -1.77
C THR A 45 21.32 -17.91 -2.17
N ASP A 46 20.68 -18.97 -1.67
CA ASP A 46 19.23 -19.19 -1.84
C ASP A 46 18.38 -18.21 -1.01
N ASP A 47 19.00 -17.50 -0.06
CA ASP A 47 18.34 -16.45 0.70
C ASP A 47 18.24 -15.16 -0.11
N ILE A 48 17.16 -14.43 0.08
CA ILE A 48 16.95 -13.11 -0.53
C ILE A 48 17.02 -12.05 0.57
N ALA A 49 18.12 -11.31 0.62
CA ALA A 49 18.25 -10.16 1.50
C ALA A 49 17.76 -8.90 0.79
N MET A 50 17.04 -8.04 1.49
CA MET A 50 16.45 -6.86 0.89
C MET A 50 16.32 -5.70 1.87
N ASP A 51 16.35 -4.48 1.34
CA ASP A 51 15.97 -3.23 2.00
C ASP A 51 15.36 -2.34 0.92
N LEU A 52 14.05 -2.43 0.74
CA LEU A 52 13.28 -1.73 -0.28
C LEU A 52 12.30 -0.81 0.40
N LYS A 53 12.09 0.36 -0.17
CA LYS A 53 11.06 1.31 0.24
C LYS A 53 10.35 1.85 -0.98
N TRP A 54 9.10 2.22 -0.80
CA TRP A 54 8.31 2.90 -1.82
C TRP A 54 7.46 3.99 -1.21
N ASP A 55 7.17 4.97 -2.02
CA ASP A 55 6.25 6.04 -1.68
C ASP A 55 5.40 6.44 -2.88
N THR A 56 4.16 6.76 -2.62
CA THR A 56 3.35 7.50 -3.57
C THR A 56 3.31 8.95 -3.12
N LYS A 57 3.65 9.88 -4.01
CA LYS A 57 3.29 11.29 -3.78
C LYS A 57 1.77 11.34 -3.59
N LYS A 58 1.27 12.24 -2.71
CA LYS A 58 -0.18 12.40 -2.52
C LYS A 58 -0.87 12.47 -3.88
N SER A 59 -1.55 11.39 -4.21
CA SER A 59 -2.24 11.16 -5.48
C SER A 59 -3.73 11.37 -5.32
N ASP A 60 -4.46 11.40 -6.40
CA ASP A 60 -5.91 11.38 -6.32
C ASP A 60 -6.39 10.03 -5.77
N PHE A 61 -7.33 10.04 -4.85
CA PHE A 61 -7.88 8.86 -4.21
C PHE A 61 -8.43 7.84 -5.24
N ALA A 62 -9.07 8.35 -6.30
CA ALA A 62 -9.49 7.52 -7.44
C ALA A 62 -8.34 6.73 -8.10
N THR A 63 -7.13 7.33 -8.13
CA THR A 63 -5.95 6.68 -8.70
C THR A 63 -5.49 5.51 -7.85
N LEU A 64 -5.49 5.66 -6.53
CA LEU A 64 -5.16 4.57 -5.62
C LEU A 64 -6.18 3.42 -5.72
N LEU A 65 -7.47 3.74 -5.80
CA LEU A 65 -8.53 2.75 -5.97
C LEU A 65 -8.45 2.01 -7.32
N SER A 66 -7.78 2.57 -8.33
CA SER A 66 -7.53 1.88 -9.61
C SER A 66 -6.63 0.65 -9.48
N LEU A 67 -5.94 0.49 -8.35
CA LEU A 67 -5.13 -0.69 -8.03
C LEU A 67 -5.95 -1.83 -7.42
N VAL A 68 -7.20 -1.58 -7.05
CA VAL A 68 -8.09 -2.61 -6.51
C VAL A 68 -8.27 -3.73 -7.55
N PRO A 69 -8.10 -5.00 -7.17
CA PRO A 69 -8.28 -6.12 -8.09
C PRO A 69 -9.64 -6.10 -8.78
N ALA A 70 -9.68 -6.61 -10.02
CA ALA A 70 -10.87 -6.54 -10.88
C ALA A 70 -12.11 -7.21 -10.26
N GLU A 71 -11.91 -8.18 -9.39
CA GLU A 71 -12.98 -8.87 -8.64
C GLU A 71 -13.77 -7.89 -7.75
N PHE A 72 -13.10 -6.85 -7.26
CA PHE A 72 -13.69 -5.80 -6.41
C PHE A 72 -13.95 -4.51 -7.20
N ALA A 73 -13.22 -4.29 -8.29
CA ALA A 73 -13.29 -3.05 -9.09
C ALA A 73 -14.62 -2.91 -9.85
N SER A 74 -15.32 -4.03 -10.13
CA SER A 74 -16.64 -3.98 -10.77
C SER A 74 -17.65 -3.12 -10.01
N ASN A 75 -17.52 -3.07 -8.69
CA ASN A 75 -18.36 -2.25 -7.82
C ASN A 75 -18.00 -0.75 -7.84
N LEU A 76 -16.90 -0.38 -8.50
CA LEU A 76 -16.45 1.00 -8.61
C LEU A 76 -16.77 1.64 -9.97
N ASN A 77 -17.42 0.91 -10.87
CA ASN A 77 -17.79 1.43 -12.18
C ASN A 77 -18.79 2.58 -12.07
N GLY A 78 -18.44 3.73 -12.68
CA GLY A 78 -19.29 4.92 -12.66
C GLY A 78 -19.34 5.68 -11.33
N VAL A 79 -18.57 5.26 -10.33
CA VAL A 79 -18.47 5.94 -9.03
C VAL A 79 -17.66 7.23 -9.20
N ASP A 80 -18.23 8.35 -8.76
CA ASP A 80 -17.50 9.62 -8.66
C ASP A 80 -16.64 9.61 -7.40
N ILE A 81 -15.30 9.68 -7.59
CA ILE A 81 -14.31 9.55 -6.51
C ILE A 81 -13.40 10.76 -6.52
N THR A 82 -13.30 11.46 -5.39
CA THR A 82 -12.42 12.60 -5.20
C THR A 82 -11.67 12.50 -3.87
N GLY A 83 -10.68 13.38 -3.64
CA GLY A 83 -9.84 13.41 -2.45
C GLY A 83 -8.40 13.04 -2.75
N LYS A 84 -7.56 13.04 -1.72
CA LYS A 84 -6.14 12.69 -1.83
C LYS A 84 -5.84 11.43 -1.04
N ALA A 85 -4.90 10.64 -1.54
CA ALA A 85 -4.43 9.45 -0.85
C ALA A 85 -2.92 9.26 -1.04
N ALA A 86 -2.29 8.59 -0.09
CA ALA A 86 -0.91 8.16 -0.16
C ALA A 86 -0.79 6.70 0.32
N PHE A 87 0.14 5.98 -0.29
CA PHE A 87 0.48 4.61 0.02
C PHE A 87 1.98 4.48 0.06
N ASN A 88 2.54 4.33 1.25
CA ASN A 88 3.98 4.28 1.46
C ASN A 88 4.33 3.00 2.19
N GLY A 89 5.55 2.52 2.01
CA GLY A 89 5.97 1.34 2.75
C GLY A 89 7.42 0.97 2.56
N TYR A 90 7.80 -0.09 3.24
CA TYR A 90 9.11 -0.71 3.15
C TYR A 90 8.99 -2.22 3.36
N VAL A 91 9.98 -2.93 2.84
CA VAL A 91 10.28 -4.32 3.21
C VAL A 91 11.78 -4.43 3.46
N LYS A 92 12.16 -5.01 4.59
CA LYS A 92 13.56 -5.09 5.03
C LYS A 92 13.85 -6.37 5.77
N GLY A 93 14.99 -6.98 5.48
CA GLY A 93 15.46 -8.20 6.14
C GLY A 93 15.69 -9.31 5.13
N THR A 94 15.63 -10.53 5.61
CA THR A 94 15.91 -11.73 4.82
C THR A 94 14.64 -12.56 4.60
N TYR A 95 14.42 -12.98 3.38
CA TYR A 95 13.41 -13.96 3.00
C TYR A 95 14.06 -15.30 2.71
N ASN A 96 13.63 -16.36 3.38
CA ASN A 96 13.97 -17.75 3.09
C ASN A 96 12.83 -18.67 3.60
N GLU A 97 13.03 -19.99 3.53
CA GLU A 97 12.03 -20.97 3.99
C GLU A 97 11.61 -20.85 5.47
N LYS A 98 12.44 -20.19 6.31
CA LYS A 98 12.25 -20.11 7.76
C LYS A 98 11.97 -18.70 8.26
N GLN A 99 12.20 -17.71 7.42
CA GLN A 99 12.19 -16.30 7.83
C GLN A 99 11.51 -15.42 6.79
N MET A 100 10.63 -14.56 7.27
CA MET A 100 10.02 -13.48 6.49
C MET A 100 10.71 -12.16 6.81
N PRO A 101 10.92 -11.29 5.81
CA PRO A 101 11.41 -9.93 6.06
C PRO A 101 10.37 -9.14 6.86
N GLY A 102 10.83 -8.18 7.62
CA GLY A 102 9.97 -7.19 8.25
C GLY A 102 9.40 -6.24 7.19
N PHE A 103 8.20 -5.76 7.40
CA PHE A 103 7.58 -4.78 6.51
C PHE A 103 6.79 -3.72 7.27
N GLY A 104 6.58 -2.60 6.60
CA GLY A 104 5.67 -1.57 7.07
C GLY A 104 4.93 -0.95 5.90
N VAL A 105 3.64 -0.70 6.08
CA VAL A 105 2.76 -0.05 5.12
C VAL A 105 2.00 1.06 5.83
N THR A 106 1.93 2.22 5.22
CA THR A 106 1.11 3.35 5.67
C THR A 106 0.12 3.71 4.57
N ILE A 107 -1.12 3.85 4.94
CA ILE A 107 -2.23 4.25 4.06
C ILE A 107 -2.85 5.51 4.65
N ASP A 108 -2.81 6.58 3.88
CA ASP A 108 -3.41 7.86 4.23
C ASP A 108 -4.49 8.21 3.21
N VAL A 109 -5.65 8.62 3.68
CA VAL A 109 -6.70 9.26 2.86
C VAL A 109 -7.08 10.58 3.49
N ASP A 110 -7.11 11.62 2.68
CA ASP A 110 -7.38 12.99 3.11
C ASP A 110 -8.55 13.55 2.30
N ASN A 111 -9.64 13.82 3.02
CA ASN A 111 -10.87 14.37 2.47
C ASN A 111 -11.39 13.59 1.24
N GLY A 112 -11.41 12.26 1.38
CA GLY A 112 -11.95 11.39 0.36
C GLY A 112 -13.46 11.51 0.25
N ARG A 113 -13.97 11.29 -0.95
CA ARG A 113 -15.41 11.24 -1.24
C ARG A 113 -15.66 10.18 -2.30
N PHE A 114 -16.76 9.48 -2.19
CA PHE A 114 -17.29 8.70 -3.30
C PHE A 114 -18.80 8.77 -3.36
N LYS A 115 -19.33 8.70 -4.59
CA LYS A 115 -20.75 8.68 -4.85
C LYS A 115 -21.07 7.68 -5.96
N TYR A 116 -21.91 6.72 -5.64
CA TYR A 116 -22.48 5.81 -6.63
C TYR A 116 -23.55 6.52 -7.46
N PRO A 117 -23.64 6.23 -8.79
CA PRO A 117 -24.62 6.87 -9.66
C PRO A 117 -26.07 6.68 -9.18
N ASP A 118 -26.36 5.49 -8.68
CA ASP A 118 -27.72 5.07 -8.31
C ASP A 118 -28.10 5.38 -6.84
N LEU A 119 -27.16 5.95 -6.06
CA LEU A 119 -27.44 6.31 -4.68
C LEU A 119 -27.70 7.81 -4.54
N PRO A 120 -28.72 8.20 -3.75
CA PRO A 120 -29.09 9.60 -3.56
C PRO A 120 -28.02 10.38 -2.77
N ALA A 121 -27.28 9.70 -1.89
CA ALA A 121 -26.28 10.32 -1.01
C ALA A 121 -24.87 9.84 -1.36
N SER A 122 -23.90 10.71 -1.14
CA SER A 122 -22.47 10.40 -1.18
C SER A 122 -21.96 9.96 0.19
N VAL A 123 -20.77 9.36 0.17
CA VAL A 123 -19.93 9.22 1.36
C VAL A 123 -18.85 10.28 1.25
N ASP A 124 -18.79 11.17 2.22
CA ASP A 124 -17.95 12.35 2.21
C ASP A 124 -17.04 12.39 3.44
N ASN A 125 -16.09 13.31 3.45
CA ASN A 125 -15.16 13.51 4.58
C ASN A 125 -14.46 12.22 4.99
N ILE A 126 -14.03 11.42 4.02
CA ILE A 126 -13.31 10.17 4.29
C ILE A 126 -11.88 10.53 4.68
N PHE A 127 -11.51 10.15 5.90
CA PHE A 127 -10.15 10.24 6.42
C PHE A 127 -9.69 8.87 6.89
N VAL A 128 -8.51 8.47 6.46
CA VAL A 128 -7.85 7.24 6.92
C VAL A 128 -6.41 7.57 7.31
N ASP A 129 -5.98 7.14 8.48
CA ASP A 129 -4.58 7.06 8.90
C ASP A 129 -4.40 5.66 9.48
N CYS A 130 -3.80 4.80 8.66
CA CYS A 130 -3.59 3.39 8.98
C CYS A 130 -2.14 3.00 8.77
N LYS A 131 -1.55 2.36 9.77
CA LYS A 131 -0.21 1.80 9.69
C LYS A 131 -0.25 0.31 10.01
N ILE A 132 0.35 -0.49 9.13
CA ILE A 132 0.51 -1.94 9.30
C ILE A 132 2.00 -2.23 9.35
N THR A 133 2.46 -2.96 10.36
CA THR A 133 3.87 -3.34 10.50
C THR A 133 4.00 -4.79 10.93
N SER A 134 5.03 -5.45 10.43
CA SER A 134 5.48 -6.76 10.93
C SER A 134 6.98 -6.74 11.08
N PRO A 135 7.53 -7.11 12.23
CA PRO A 135 8.98 -7.20 12.43
C PRO A 135 9.57 -8.39 11.66
N GLU A 136 10.86 -8.30 11.34
CA GLU A 136 11.60 -9.39 10.70
C GLU A 136 11.61 -10.66 11.59
N GLY A 137 11.55 -11.82 10.96
CA GLY A 137 11.62 -13.13 11.63
C GLY A 137 10.36 -13.50 12.40
N LYS A 138 9.30 -12.73 12.30
CA LYS A 138 7.98 -13.06 12.83
C LYS A 138 7.09 -13.62 11.73
N ASP A 139 6.17 -14.48 12.14
CA ASP A 139 5.05 -14.88 11.29
C ASP A 139 4.01 -13.75 11.20
N MET A 140 2.92 -14.01 10.51
CA MET A 140 1.84 -13.02 10.35
C MET A 140 1.17 -12.64 11.68
N ASP A 141 1.34 -13.44 12.72
CA ASP A 141 0.83 -13.14 14.05
C ASP A 141 1.64 -12.05 14.78
N GLY A 142 2.88 -11.79 14.34
CA GLY A 142 3.66 -10.64 14.78
C GLY A 142 3.24 -9.30 14.13
N MET A 143 2.24 -9.29 13.27
CA MET A 143 1.74 -8.10 12.63
C MET A 143 0.96 -7.21 13.59
N VAL A 144 1.14 -5.90 13.43
CA VAL A 144 0.38 -4.87 14.17
C VAL A 144 -0.36 -4.02 13.15
N VAL A 145 -1.65 -3.82 13.36
CA VAL A 145 -2.49 -2.88 12.61
C VAL A 145 -2.89 -1.73 13.53
N ASP A 146 -2.41 -0.53 13.23
CA ASP A 146 -2.72 0.70 13.96
C ASP A 146 -3.56 1.61 13.06
N LEU A 147 -4.87 1.57 13.21
CA LEU A 147 -5.83 2.47 12.57
C LEU A 147 -6.07 3.66 13.51
N LYS A 148 -5.23 4.67 13.40
CA LYS A 148 -5.29 5.86 14.25
C LYS A 148 -6.52 6.71 13.98
N ARG A 149 -6.97 6.70 12.73
CA ARG A 149 -8.15 7.43 12.31
C ARG A 149 -8.83 6.72 11.15
N PHE A 150 -10.11 6.49 11.31
CA PHE A 150 -11.06 6.24 10.25
C PHE A 150 -12.25 7.14 10.50
N ALA A 151 -12.55 8.03 9.57
CA ALA A 151 -13.71 8.90 9.65
C ALA A 151 -14.37 9.02 8.28
N LEU A 152 -15.67 9.13 8.27
CA LEU A 152 -16.46 9.44 7.08
C LEU A 152 -17.81 10.07 7.50
N SER A 153 -18.50 10.63 6.53
CA SER A 153 -19.88 11.07 6.68
C SER A 153 -20.76 10.41 5.62
N MET A 154 -21.84 9.78 6.03
CA MET A 154 -22.82 9.16 5.15
C MET A 154 -24.17 9.82 5.33
N ALA A 155 -24.70 10.44 4.28
CA ALA A 155 -25.96 11.21 4.33
C ALA A 155 -25.99 12.23 5.48
N GLY A 156 -24.86 12.90 5.77
CA GLY A 156 -24.73 13.88 6.85
C GLY A 156 -24.48 13.28 8.24
N ASN A 157 -24.48 11.96 8.38
CA ASN A 157 -24.20 11.30 9.66
C ASN A 157 -22.72 10.91 9.73
N PRO A 158 -21.97 11.39 10.75
CA PRO A 158 -20.56 11.04 10.92
C PRO A 158 -20.40 9.62 11.46
N VAL A 159 -19.37 8.95 10.98
CA VAL A 159 -18.88 7.65 11.50
C VAL A 159 -17.41 7.80 11.78
N GLU A 160 -16.97 7.39 12.96
CA GLU A 160 -15.55 7.39 13.34
C GLU A 160 -15.18 6.07 13.98
N ALA A 161 -13.97 5.60 13.70
CA ALA A 161 -13.40 4.41 14.31
C ALA A 161 -11.90 4.57 14.52
N ARG A 162 -11.39 3.83 15.50
CA ARG A 162 -9.96 3.59 15.75
C ARG A 162 -9.79 2.14 16.13
N MET A 163 -8.67 1.56 15.74
CA MET A 163 -8.38 0.16 16.05
C MET A 163 -6.87 0.00 16.26
N TYR A 164 -6.52 -0.75 17.27
CA TYR A 164 -5.16 -1.22 17.46
C TYR A 164 -5.22 -2.73 17.64
N LEU A 165 -4.72 -3.45 16.63
CA LEU A 165 -4.78 -4.91 16.58
C LEU A 165 -3.36 -5.47 16.61
N THR A 166 -3.14 -6.40 17.53
CA THR A 166 -1.93 -7.22 17.61
C THR A 166 -2.33 -8.68 17.52
N THR A 167 -1.40 -9.55 17.20
CA THR A 167 -1.65 -11.01 17.14
C THR A 167 -2.92 -11.36 16.34
N PRO A 168 -3.03 -10.89 15.06
CA PRO A 168 -4.29 -10.92 14.33
C PRO A 168 -4.81 -12.33 13.99
N ILE A 169 -4.00 -13.35 14.20
CA ILE A 169 -4.34 -14.76 13.91
C ILE A 169 -4.68 -15.52 15.18
N SER A 170 -3.84 -15.42 16.22
CA SER A 170 -3.98 -16.24 17.42
C SER A 170 -4.93 -15.63 18.45
N ASP A 171 -4.95 -14.29 18.57
CA ASP A 171 -5.78 -13.56 19.56
C ASP A 171 -6.05 -12.13 19.08
N PRO A 172 -6.98 -11.94 18.11
CA PRO A 172 -7.29 -10.67 17.49
C PRO A 172 -8.13 -9.72 18.36
#